data_44d075ee83a0f76a53382ca5bb69167a
#
_entry.id   44d075ee83a0f76a53382ca5bb69167a
#
_cell.length_a   1.000
_cell.length_b   1.000
_cell.length_c   1.000
_cell.angle_alpha   90.00
_cell.angle_beta   90.00
_cell.angle_gamma   90.00
#
_symmetry.space_group_name_H-M   'P 1'
#
loop_
_entity.id
_entity.type
_entity.pdbx_description
1 polymer ?
#
loop_
_entity_poly.entity_id
_entity_poly.type
_entity_poly.pdbx_seq_one_letter_code
_entity_poly.pdbx_strand_id
1 'polypeptide(L)'
;MLKFLITLYLAFFSLSATAADLAREKRLADEIVDMIVEGEPVWLKADNHYFLSIYTPTPQHHPRGAVIILHGRGMHPDWADVAAPLRTALPASGWHTLSIQLPVLEKEAKYNDYVPLFAEAGPRISAAIAYLRDTGVRHIVLVAHSCGAHMAMHWVARHGDRDISAYVGIGMGATDYKQPMKEAFPLAKMHVPVLDIYGSAEYPQVLNMAPERLAAMRKASNPQSRQIVVPGADHYFHEHNGELVKAVAEWLDQLKL
;
A
#
# COMPACT_ATOMS: atom_id res chain seq x y z
N MET A 1 -38.40 -40.05 42.24
CA MET A 1 -37.76 -39.93 40.90
C MET A 1 -37.47 -38.45 40.62
N LEU A 2 -36.24 -38.03 40.87
CA LEU A 2 -35.83 -36.62 40.72
C LEU A 2 -35.15 -36.47 39.35
N LYS A 3 -35.80 -35.71 38.42
CA LYS A 3 -35.25 -35.44 37.10
C LYS A 3 -34.28 -34.27 37.21
N PHE A 4 -32.99 -34.53 37.04
CA PHE A 4 -31.96 -33.49 36.87
C PHE A 4 -32.06 -32.92 35.43
N LEU A 5 -32.43 -31.66 35.32
CA LEU A 5 -32.28 -30.88 34.08
C LEU A 5 -30.83 -30.35 34.07
N ILE A 6 -29.99 -30.85 33.14
CA ILE A 6 -28.71 -30.29 32.85
C ILE A 6 -28.91 -29.19 31.80
N THR A 7 -28.81 -27.93 32.23
CA THR A 7 -28.82 -26.77 31.32
C THR A 7 -27.39 -26.57 30.76
N LEU A 8 -27.21 -26.92 29.49
CA LEU A 8 -25.94 -26.72 28.78
C LEU A 8 -25.81 -25.23 28.42
N TYR A 9 -24.94 -24.51 29.13
CA TYR A 9 -24.55 -23.14 28.78
C TYR A 9 -23.52 -23.21 27.64
N LEU A 10 -23.95 -22.96 26.40
CA LEU A 10 -23.08 -22.67 25.28
C LEU A 10 -22.54 -21.25 25.46
N ALA A 11 -21.31 -21.13 25.96
CA ALA A 11 -20.56 -19.88 25.93
C ALA A 11 -20.15 -19.61 24.47
N PHE A 12 -20.85 -18.70 23.79
CA PHE A 12 -20.38 -18.13 22.54
C PHE A 12 -19.18 -17.26 22.85
N PHE A 13 -17.98 -17.81 22.63
CA PHE A 13 -16.78 -17.01 22.48
C PHE A 13 -16.91 -16.29 21.13
N SER A 14 -17.37 -15.03 21.15
CA SER A 14 -17.21 -14.12 20.02
C SER A 14 -15.71 -13.90 19.85
N LEU A 15 -15.11 -14.59 18.89
CA LEU A 15 -13.81 -14.16 18.37
C LEU A 15 -14.06 -12.77 17.76
N SER A 16 -13.67 -11.73 18.50
CA SER A 16 -13.57 -10.39 17.92
C SER A 16 -12.47 -10.46 16.86
N ALA A 17 -12.86 -10.63 15.60
CA ALA A 17 -11.96 -10.36 14.51
C ALA A 17 -11.51 -8.89 14.66
N THR A 18 -10.21 -8.66 14.71
CA THR A 18 -9.68 -7.29 14.75
C THR A 18 -10.07 -6.64 13.42
N ALA A 19 -11.08 -5.78 13.45
CA ALA A 19 -11.49 -4.98 12.30
C ALA A 19 -10.76 -3.63 12.31
N ALA A 20 -10.65 -2.99 11.16
CA ALA A 20 -10.10 -1.64 11.04
C ALA A 20 -10.83 -0.65 11.98
N ASP A 21 -10.11 0.31 12.53
CA ASP A 21 -10.68 1.41 13.31
C ASP A 21 -11.29 2.47 12.37
N LEU A 22 -12.52 2.21 11.91
CA LEU A 22 -13.23 3.12 11.01
C LEU A 22 -13.48 4.49 11.64
N ALA A 23 -13.59 4.58 12.97
CA ALA A 23 -13.74 5.86 13.65
C ALA A 23 -12.45 6.68 13.57
N ARG A 24 -11.29 6.04 13.68
CA ARG A 24 -10.00 6.69 13.45
C ARG A 24 -9.81 7.11 12.00
N GLU A 25 -10.15 6.23 11.05
CA GLU A 25 -10.09 6.56 9.62
C GLU A 25 -10.92 7.81 9.31
N LYS A 26 -12.14 7.87 9.87
CA LYS A 26 -13.00 9.05 9.72
C LYS A 26 -12.35 10.30 10.30
N ARG A 27 -11.78 10.23 11.50
CA ARG A 27 -11.07 11.40 12.10
C ARG A 27 -9.92 11.85 11.23
N LEU A 28 -9.08 10.94 10.74
CA LEU A 28 -7.98 11.25 9.83
C LEU A 28 -8.49 11.90 8.54
N ALA A 29 -9.57 11.39 7.97
CA ALA A 29 -10.18 11.98 6.78
C ALA A 29 -10.72 13.39 7.05
N ASP A 30 -11.44 13.58 8.15
CA ASP A 30 -11.99 14.90 8.55
C ASP A 30 -10.85 15.93 8.79
N GLU A 31 -9.70 15.49 9.32
CA GLU A 31 -8.54 16.36 9.56
C GLU A 31 -7.85 16.81 8.27
N ILE A 32 -7.79 15.97 7.24
CA ILE A 32 -6.99 16.27 6.04
C ILE A 32 -7.81 16.79 4.86
N VAL A 33 -9.12 16.48 4.79
CA VAL A 33 -9.93 16.76 3.59
C VAL A 33 -9.95 18.23 3.22
N ASP A 34 -10.06 19.12 4.21
CA ASP A 34 -10.07 20.57 4.01
C ASP A 34 -8.67 21.17 3.79
N MET A 35 -7.61 20.38 4.02
CA MET A 35 -6.22 20.81 3.84
C MET A 35 -5.61 20.34 2.52
N ILE A 36 -6.34 19.59 1.70
CA ILE A 36 -5.87 19.12 0.40
C ILE A 36 -5.72 20.32 -0.54
N VAL A 37 -4.48 20.69 -0.86
CA VAL A 37 -4.18 21.81 -1.76
C VAL A 37 -4.11 21.35 -3.21
N GLU A 38 -3.55 20.17 -3.47
CA GLU A 38 -3.41 19.60 -4.80
C GLU A 38 -4.24 18.32 -4.91
N GLY A 39 -5.02 18.20 -6.00
CA GLY A 39 -5.97 17.09 -6.19
C GLY A 39 -7.31 17.36 -5.51
N GLU A 40 -8.16 16.34 -5.52
CA GLU A 40 -9.52 16.41 -4.98
C GLU A 40 -9.83 15.15 -4.15
N PRO A 41 -10.62 15.29 -3.07
CA PRO A 41 -11.06 14.12 -2.30
C PRO A 41 -12.08 13.31 -3.11
N VAL A 42 -11.88 12.00 -3.15
CA VAL A 42 -12.79 11.04 -3.77
C VAL A 42 -13.16 9.98 -2.73
N TRP A 43 -14.45 9.80 -2.49
CA TRP A 43 -14.93 8.77 -1.57
C TRP A 43 -15.24 7.49 -2.35
N LEU A 44 -14.38 6.49 -2.17
CA LEU A 44 -14.59 5.17 -2.77
C LEU A 44 -15.30 4.25 -1.79
N LYS A 45 -16.05 3.28 -2.33
CA LYS A 45 -16.77 2.30 -1.53
C LYS A 45 -16.06 0.94 -1.60
N ALA A 46 -15.75 0.38 -0.44
CA ALA A 46 -15.34 -1.00 -0.30
C ALA A 46 -16.26 -1.69 0.69
N ASP A 47 -16.81 -2.84 0.30
CA ASP A 47 -17.82 -3.57 1.08
C ASP A 47 -18.98 -2.64 1.53
N ASN A 48 -19.12 -2.41 2.83
CA ASN A 48 -20.22 -1.64 3.40
C ASN A 48 -19.82 -0.24 3.90
N HIS A 49 -18.61 0.25 3.60
CA HIS A 49 -18.16 1.57 4.04
C HIS A 49 -17.50 2.37 2.92
N TYR A 50 -17.44 3.69 3.11
CA TYR A 50 -16.71 4.61 2.27
C TYR A 50 -15.38 4.97 2.91
N PHE A 51 -14.33 5.11 2.11
CA PHE A 51 -13.01 5.52 2.53
C PHE A 51 -12.48 6.67 1.67
N LEU A 52 -11.71 7.55 2.27
CA LEU A 52 -11.12 8.69 1.59
C LEU A 52 -10.03 8.23 0.61
N SER A 53 -10.06 8.79 -0.57
CA SER A 53 -8.98 8.76 -1.55
C SER A 53 -8.72 10.16 -2.05
N ILE A 54 -7.50 10.44 -2.52
CA ILE A 54 -7.15 11.75 -3.09
C ILE A 54 -6.71 11.50 -4.52
N TYR A 55 -7.47 12.04 -5.46
CA TYR A 55 -7.16 11.97 -6.88
C TYR A 55 -6.46 13.25 -7.32
N THR A 56 -5.30 13.12 -7.96
CA THR A 56 -4.57 14.25 -8.54
C THR A 56 -4.35 13.97 -10.02
N PRO A 57 -5.02 14.70 -10.91
CA PRO A 57 -4.86 14.51 -12.36
C PRO A 57 -3.49 15.02 -12.83
N THR A 58 -2.93 14.36 -13.84
CA THR A 58 -1.80 14.94 -14.56
C THR A 58 -2.26 16.08 -15.45
N PRO A 59 -1.48 17.17 -15.60
CA PRO A 59 -1.76 18.24 -16.53
C PRO A 59 -1.45 17.88 -18.00
N GLN A 60 -0.87 16.70 -18.25
CA GLN A 60 -0.50 16.29 -19.60
C GLN A 60 -1.72 15.83 -20.41
N HIS A 61 -1.78 16.24 -21.69
CA HIS A 61 -2.87 15.86 -22.60
C HIS A 61 -2.93 14.36 -22.92
N HIS A 62 -1.80 13.67 -22.80
CA HIS A 62 -1.70 12.22 -23.03
C HIS A 62 -1.15 11.54 -21.77
N PRO A 63 -2.03 11.22 -20.81
CA PRO A 63 -1.64 10.53 -19.60
C PRO A 63 -1.03 9.17 -19.92
N ARG A 64 0.03 8.82 -19.20
CA ARG A 64 0.67 7.49 -19.30
C ARG A 64 -0.15 6.42 -18.60
N GLY A 65 -0.91 6.81 -17.58
CA GLY A 65 -1.71 5.94 -16.73
C GLY A 65 -1.97 6.58 -15.38
N ALA A 66 -2.18 5.76 -14.37
CA ALA A 66 -2.35 6.21 -13.00
C ALA A 66 -1.52 5.40 -12.01
N VAL A 67 -1.14 6.04 -10.91
CA VAL A 67 -0.44 5.46 -9.77
C VAL A 67 -1.39 5.42 -8.58
N ILE A 68 -1.69 4.23 -8.06
CA ILE A 68 -2.38 4.06 -6.78
C ILE A 68 -1.32 4.05 -5.68
N ILE A 69 -1.46 4.91 -4.67
CA ILE A 69 -0.51 5.04 -3.57
C ILE A 69 -1.12 4.48 -2.29
N LEU A 70 -0.41 3.54 -1.67
CA LEU A 70 -0.78 2.83 -0.46
C LEU A 70 0.16 3.23 0.67
N HIS A 71 -0.37 3.93 1.67
CA HIS A 71 0.41 4.46 2.79
C HIS A 71 0.84 3.38 3.80
N GLY A 72 1.75 3.74 4.69
CA GLY A 72 2.22 2.89 5.78
C GLY A 72 1.24 2.76 6.94
N ARG A 73 1.64 2.02 7.98
CA ARG A 73 0.87 1.73 9.17
C ARG A 73 0.48 3.00 9.93
N GLY A 74 -0.82 3.14 10.25
CA GLY A 74 -1.34 4.27 11.05
C GLY A 74 -1.32 5.63 10.37
N MET A 75 -0.95 5.68 9.09
CA MET A 75 -0.88 6.87 8.25
C MET A 75 -2.22 7.14 7.53
N HIS A 76 -2.22 8.09 6.60
CA HIS A 76 -3.36 8.50 5.80
C HIS A 76 -2.92 8.84 4.36
N PRO A 77 -3.85 9.04 3.39
CA PRO A 77 -3.52 9.25 1.98
C PRO A 77 -2.65 10.48 1.67
N ASP A 78 -2.63 11.45 2.56
CA ASP A 78 -1.82 12.68 2.44
C ASP A 78 -0.68 12.73 3.48
N TRP A 79 -0.14 11.58 3.84
CA TRP A 79 0.98 11.54 4.79
C TRP A 79 2.19 12.28 4.23
N ALA A 80 2.75 13.19 5.04
CA ALA A 80 3.78 14.15 4.62
C ALA A 80 5.05 13.51 4.03
N ASP A 81 5.40 12.33 4.53
CA ASP A 81 6.49 11.54 3.99
C ASP A 81 5.94 10.49 3.00
N VAL A 82 6.61 10.22 1.92
CA VAL A 82 6.28 9.21 0.90
C VAL A 82 4.97 9.47 0.16
N ALA A 83 3.80 9.46 0.84
CA ALA A 83 2.50 9.51 0.16
C ALA A 83 2.23 10.86 -0.50
N ALA A 84 2.29 11.97 0.24
CA ALA A 84 2.06 13.30 -0.32
C ALA A 84 3.10 13.71 -1.37
N PRO A 85 4.41 13.50 -1.16
CA PRO A 85 5.42 13.80 -2.17
C PRO A 85 5.21 13.04 -3.49
N LEU A 86 4.90 11.75 -3.44
CA LEU A 86 4.63 10.98 -4.66
C LEU A 86 3.32 11.41 -5.31
N ARG A 87 2.27 11.66 -4.51
CA ARG A 87 0.96 12.07 -5.01
C ARG A 87 1.01 13.38 -5.76
N THR A 88 1.77 14.35 -5.27
CA THR A 88 1.84 15.70 -5.84
C THR A 88 2.88 15.83 -6.95
N ALA A 89 3.96 15.05 -6.94
CA ALA A 89 5.04 15.19 -7.91
C ALA A 89 4.86 14.33 -9.18
N LEU A 90 4.33 13.10 -9.08
CA LEU A 90 4.18 12.21 -10.23
C LEU A 90 3.25 12.73 -11.33
N PRO A 91 2.24 13.59 -11.06
CA PRO A 91 1.45 14.20 -12.12
C PRO A 91 2.27 14.98 -13.15
N ALA A 92 3.36 15.63 -12.76
CA ALA A 92 4.27 16.32 -13.70
C ALA A 92 4.94 15.36 -14.69
N SER A 93 5.09 14.07 -14.33
CA SER A 93 5.65 13.01 -15.19
C SER A 93 4.59 12.26 -16.02
N GLY A 94 3.36 12.79 -16.09
CA GLY A 94 2.29 12.23 -16.94
C GLY A 94 1.46 11.12 -16.29
N TRP A 95 1.53 10.95 -14.98
CA TRP A 95 0.74 9.98 -14.26
C TRP A 95 -0.36 10.67 -13.44
N HIS A 96 -1.61 10.24 -13.57
CA HIS A 96 -2.58 10.53 -12.52
C HIS A 96 -2.14 9.84 -11.23
N THR A 97 -2.49 10.40 -10.08
CA THR A 97 -2.30 9.69 -8.81
C THR A 97 -3.62 9.53 -8.07
N LEU A 98 -3.77 8.39 -7.39
CA LEU A 98 -4.89 8.08 -6.50
C LEU A 98 -4.31 7.53 -5.20
N SER A 99 -4.15 8.40 -4.20
CA SER A 99 -3.70 7.98 -2.88
C SER A 99 -4.90 7.55 -2.05
N ILE A 100 -4.90 6.33 -1.51
CA ILE A 100 -6.08 5.75 -0.87
C ILE A 100 -5.88 5.47 0.62
N GLN A 101 -6.96 5.63 1.41
CA GLN A 101 -6.96 5.23 2.82
C GLN A 101 -6.98 3.71 2.93
N LEU A 102 -5.94 3.16 3.53
CA LEU A 102 -5.87 1.76 3.94
C LEU A 102 -6.45 1.57 5.34
N PRO A 103 -6.81 0.33 5.72
CA PRO A 103 -7.22 0.01 7.08
C PRO A 103 -6.18 0.45 8.10
N VAL A 104 -6.61 1.12 9.17
CA VAL A 104 -5.74 1.54 10.27
C VAL A 104 -6.27 1.03 11.61
N LEU A 105 -5.36 0.91 12.56
CA LEU A 105 -5.63 0.64 13.98
C LEU A 105 -5.15 1.83 14.82
N GLU A 106 -5.31 1.74 16.11
CA GLU A 106 -4.78 2.69 17.07
C GLU A 106 -3.24 2.87 16.92
N LYS A 107 -2.72 3.96 17.44
CA LYS A 107 -1.32 4.37 17.25
C LYS A 107 -0.31 3.34 17.76
N GLU A 108 -0.64 2.66 18.84
CA GLU A 108 0.21 1.70 19.54
C GLU A 108 0.24 0.31 18.89
N ALA A 109 -0.70 0.05 17.95
CA ALA A 109 -0.80 -1.23 17.26
C ALA A 109 0.48 -1.58 16.50
N LYS A 110 0.89 -2.84 16.60
CA LYS A 110 2.12 -3.39 16.03
C LYS A 110 1.83 -4.21 14.77
N TYR A 111 2.88 -4.68 14.12
CA TYR A 111 2.78 -5.46 12.89
C TYR A 111 1.80 -6.64 13.01
N ASN A 112 1.91 -7.44 14.08
CA ASN A 112 1.04 -8.61 14.26
C ASN A 112 -0.45 -8.25 14.38
N ASP A 113 -0.77 -7.06 14.92
CA ASP A 113 -2.15 -6.57 15.05
C ASP A 113 -2.71 -6.19 13.67
N TYR A 114 -1.83 -5.74 12.75
CA TYR A 114 -2.20 -5.38 11.38
C TYR A 114 -2.37 -6.58 10.44
N VAL A 115 -1.80 -7.74 10.75
CA VAL A 115 -1.90 -8.93 9.87
C VAL A 115 -3.34 -9.30 9.50
N PRO A 116 -4.34 -9.31 10.43
CA PRO A 116 -5.73 -9.58 10.08
C PRO A 116 -6.32 -8.56 9.09
N LEU A 117 -5.85 -7.31 9.12
CA LEU A 117 -6.33 -6.22 8.25
C LEU A 117 -5.83 -6.30 6.82
N PHE A 118 -4.85 -7.15 6.53
CA PHE A 118 -4.36 -7.29 5.15
C PHE A 118 -5.48 -7.72 4.20
N ALA A 119 -6.40 -8.56 4.67
CA ALA A 119 -7.57 -8.96 3.89
C ALA A 119 -8.55 -7.81 3.64
N GLU A 120 -8.69 -6.86 4.59
CA GLU A 120 -9.60 -5.71 4.46
C GLU A 120 -9.07 -4.63 3.49
N ALA A 121 -7.75 -4.62 3.23
CA ALA A 121 -7.16 -3.74 2.23
C ALA A 121 -7.51 -4.16 0.79
N GLY A 122 -7.75 -5.46 0.56
CA GLY A 122 -8.04 -6.00 -0.77
C GLY A 122 -9.21 -5.33 -1.48
N PRO A 123 -10.41 -5.26 -0.88
CA PRO A 123 -11.56 -4.57 -1.46
C PRO A 123 -11.27 -3.09 -1.78
N ARG A 124 -10.47 -2.39 -0.97
CA ARG A 124 -10.11 -0.98 -1.21
C ARG A 124 -9.19 -0.84 -2.42
N ILE A 125 -8.18 -1.70 -2.55
CA ILE A 125 -7.30 -1.72 -3.73
C ILE A 125 -8.11 -2.02 -4.99
N SER A 126 -9.00 -3.02 -4.94
CA SER A 126 -9.87 -3.37 -6.06
C SER A 126 -10.83 -2.24 -6.45
N ALA A 127 -11.41 -1.53 -5.47
CA ALA A 127 -12.26 -0.38 -5.72
C ALA A 127 -11.50 0.79 -6.37
N ALA A 128 -10.24 1.03 -5.95
CA ALA A 128 -9.38 2.05 -6.57
C ALA A 128 -9.03 1.71 -8.02
N ILE A 129 -8.73 0.44 -8.31
CA ILE A 129 -8.48 -0.04 -9.67
C ILE A 129 -9.73 0.13 -10.53
N ALA A 130 -10.91 -0.27 -10.04
CA ALA A 130 -12.18 -0.14 -10.74
C ALA A 130 -12.47 1.33 -11.06
N TYR A 131 -12.36 2.23 -10.07
CA TYR A 131 -12.54 3.67 -10.27
C TYR A 131 -11.66 4.21 -11.40
N LEU A 132 -10.37 3.88 -11.42
CA LEU A 132 -9.46 4.34 -12.46
C LEU A 132 -9.81 3.74 -13.83
N ARG A 133 -10.23 2.47 -13.88
CA ARG A 133 -10.69 1.82 -15.12
C ARG A 133 -11.94 2.50 -15.70
N ASP A 134 -12.88 2.86 -14.84
CA ASP A 134 -14.12 3.55 -15.23
C ASP A 134 -13.84 4.96 -15.78
N THR A 135 -12.73 5.61 -15.38
CA THR A 135 -12.26 6.87 -15.97
C THR A 135 -11.44 6.68 -17.26
N GLY A 136 -11.28 5.44 -17.74
CA GLY A 136 -10.58 5.12 -18.99
C GLY A 136 -9.07 4.89 -18.84
N VAL A 137 -8.54 4.85 -17.63
CA VAL A 137 -7.12 4.57 -17.37
C VAL A 137 -6.79 3.12 -17.76
N ARG A 138 -5.78 2.93 -18.60
CA ARG A 138 -5.33 1.61 -19.04
C ARG A 138 -4.18 1.04 -18.21
N HIS A 139 -3.19 1.87 -17.91
CA HIS A 139 -2.00 1.46 -17.18
C HIS A 139 -2.12 1.92 -15.73
N ILE A 140 -2.13 0.98 -14.80
CA ILE A 140 -2.24 1.24 -13.36
C ILE A 140 -0.98 0.70 -12.68
N VAL A 141 -0.27 1.55 -11.97
CA VAL A 141 0.87 1.19 -11.13
C VAL A 141 0.44 1.20 -9.68
N LEU A 142 0.81 0.18 -8.93
CA LEU A 142 0.58 0.12 -7.50
C LEU A 142 1.87 0.47 -6.76
N VAL A 143 1.85 1.53 -5.98
CA VAL A 143 2.98 1.99 -5.15
C VAL A 143 2.60 1.82 -3.69
N ALA A 144 3.40 1.11 -2.92
CA ALA A 144 3.04 0.72 -1.56
C ALA A 144 4.22 0.88 -0.59
N HIS A 145 3.99 1.59 0.51
CA HIS A 145 4.99 1.86 1.54
C HIS A 145 4.77 1.01 2.78
N SER A 146 5.85 0.38 3.30
CA SER A 146 5.86 -0.24 4.63
C SER A 146 4.73 -1.28 4.82
N CYS A 147 3.82 -1.06 5.77
CA CYS A 147 2.65 -1.91 6.01
C CYS A 147 1.72 -1.96 4.78
N GLY A 148 1.60 -0.88 4.01
CA GLY A 148 0.89 -0.87 2.74
C GLY A 148 1.48 -1.86 1.74
N ALA A 149 2.80 -2.11 1.77
CA ALA A 149 3.43 -3.13 0.93
C ALA A 149 3.02 -4.56 1.33
N HIS A 150 2.83 -4.84 2.63
CA HIS A 150 2.27 -6.12 3.07
C HIS A 150 0.83 -6.30 2.59
N MET A 151 -0.01 -5.26 2.70
CA MET A 151 -1.39 -5.26 2.22
C MET A 151 -1.47 -5.44 0.70
N ALA A 152 -0.63 -4.74 -0.05
CA ALA A 152 -0.53 -4.90 -1.50
C ALA A 152 -0.11 -6.31 -1.91
N MET A 153 0.91 -6.87 -1.26
CA MET A 153 1.40 -8.21 -1.56
C MET A 153 0.41 -9.31 -1.14
N HIS A 154 -0.35 -9.10 -0.07
CA HIS A 154 -1.47 -9.95 0.29
C HIS A 154 -2.55 -9.96 -0.82
N TRP A 155 -2.89 -8.77 -1.37
CA TRP A 155 -3.82 -8.66 -2.49
C TRP A 155 -3.26 -9.37 -3.73
N VAL A 156 -2.01 -9.11 -4.13
CA VAL A 156 -1.35 -9.76 -5.27
C VAL A 156 -1.31 -11.29 -5.10
N ALA A 157 -1.04 -11.79 -3.91
CA ALA A 157 -0.99 -13.23 -3.65
C ALA A 157 -2.33 -13.95 -3.94
N ARG A 158 -3.46 -13.23 -3.83
CA ARG A 158 -4.82 -13.77 -4.01
C ARG A 158 -5.41 -13.50 -5.40
N HIS A 159 -5.13 -12.35 -5.97
CA HIS A 159 -5.72 -11.91 -7.24
C HIS A 159 -4.76 -12.03 -8.42
N GLY A 160 -3.46 -12.22 -8.16
CA GLY A 160 -2.41 -12.08 -9.16
C GLY A 160 -2.12 -10.61 -9.45
N ASP A 161 -1.36 -10.38 -10.53
CA ASP A 161 -0.88 -9.03 -10.90
C ASP A 161 -1.42 -8.53 -12.26
N ARG A 162 -2.45 -9.19 -12.81
CA ARG A 162 -2.99 -8.88 -14.15
C ARG A 162 -3.71 -7.53 -14.22
N ASP A 163 -4.22 -7.05 -13.10
CA ASP A 163 -4.97 -5.79 -13.03
C ASP A 163 -4.09 -4.56 -12.86
N ILE A 164 -2.78 -4.77 -12.68
CA ILE A 164 -1.78 -3.71 -12.59
C ILE A 164 -0.73 -3.87 -13.69
N SER A 165 -0.09 -2.78 -14.07
CA SER A 165 0.96 -2.73 -15.10
C SER A 165 2.36 -2.77 -14.51
N ALA A 166 2.52 -2.36 -13.26
CA ALA A 166 3.79 -2.38 -12.52
C ALA A 166 3.54 -2.26 -11.01
N TYR A 167 4.54 -2.60 -10.22
CA TYR A 167 4.51 -2.49 -8.76
C TYR A 167 5.77 -1.79 -8.23
N VAL A 168 5.60 -0.89 -7.27
CA VAL A 168 6.67 -0.25 -6.52
C VAL A 168 6.48 -0.57 -5.04
N GLY A 169 7.43 -1.25 -4.43
CA GLY A 169 7.48 -1.52 -3.00
C GLY A 169 8.53 -0.66 -2.32
N ILE A 170 8.12 0.17 -1.37
CA ILE A 170 8.97 1.10 -0.63
C ILE A 170 9.12 0.56 0.80
N GLY A 171 10.35 0.29 1.24
CA GLY A 171 10.62 -0.23 2.58
C GLY A 171 9.94 -1.57 2.87
N MET A 172 9.94 -2.49 1.90
CA MET A 172 9.26 -3.79 1.98
C MET A 172 9.84 -4.69 3.07
N GLY A 173 8.98 -5.33 3.87
CA GLY A 173 9.38 -6.30 4.89
C GLY A 173 9.56 -5.69 6.28
N ALA A 174 9.18 -4.43 6.47
CA ALA A 174 9.19 -3.80 7.79
C ALA A 174 8.22 -4.50 8.75
N THR A 175 8.74 -4.92 9.90
CA THR A 175 7.98 -5.50 11.01
C THR A 175 8.49 -4.95 12.33
N ASP A 176 7.78 -5.18 13.41
CA ASP A 176 8.25 -4.80 14.74
C ASP A 176 9.27 -5.81 15.30
N TYR A 177 10.04 -5.39 16.29
CA TYR A 177 11.04 -6.23 16.95
C TYR A 177 10.42 -7.53 17.46
N LYS A 178 11.07 -8.66 17.15
CA LYS A 178 10.61 -10.04 17.45
C LYS A 178 9.25 -10.42 16.82
N GLN A 179 8.78 -9.69 15.83
CA GLN A 179 7.60 -10.05 15.07
C GLN A 179 8.00 -10.44 13.64
N PRO A 180 8.25 -11.72 13.36
CA PRO A 180 8.62 -12.15 12.02
C PRO A 180 7.47 -11.93 11.04
N MET A 181 7.80 -11.68 9.78
CA MET A 181 6.84 -11.55 8.71
C MET A 181 5.95 -12.80 8.61
N LYS A 182 4.63 -12.62 8.53
CA LYS A 182 3.66 -13.72 8.53
C LYS A 182 3.34 -14.25 7.14
N GLU A 183 3.45 -13.43 6.13
CA GLU A 183 3.14 -13.79 4.75
C GLU A 183 4.32 -13.44 3.84
N ALA A 184 4.78 -14.42 3.07
CA ALA A 184 5.84 -14.19 2.09
C ALA A 184 5.32 -13.34 0.92
N PHE A 185 6.14 -12.45 0.39
CA PHE A 185 5.81 -11.69 -0.80
C PHE A 185 5.88 -12.56 -2.06
N PRO A 186 4.86 -12.54 -2.93
CA PRO A 186 4.80 -13.39 -4.12
C PRO A 186 5.72 -12.92 -5.26
N LEU A 187 6.79 -12.18 -4.99
CA LEU A 187 7.67 -11.53 -5.96
C LEU A 187 8.17 -12.47 -7.06
N ALA A 188 8.47 -13.72 -6.72
CA ALA A 188 8.93 -14.72 -7.69
C ALA A 188 7.87 -15.20 -8.68
N LYS A 189 6.60 -14.81 -8.46
CA LYS A 189 5.45 -15.18 -9.29
C LYS A 189 4.85 -13.98 -10.03
N MET A 190 5.39 -12.78 -9.81
CA MET A 190 4.90 -11.57 -10.47
C MET A 190 5.40 -11.50 -11.91
N HIS A 191 4.50 -11.14 -12.83
CA HIS A 191 4.78 -10.99 -14.25
C HIS A 191 5.07 -9.53 -14.60
N VAL A 192 4.47 -8.59 -13.85
CA VAL A 192 4.69 -7.16 -14.05
C VAL A 192 6.06 -6.71 -13.52
N PRO A 193 6.62 -5.62 -14.06
CA PRO A 193 7.83 -5.01 -13.52
C PRO A 193 7.68 -4.64 -12.05
N VAL A 194 8.72 -4.88 -11.26
CA VAL A 194 8.78 -4.57 -9.83
C VAL A 194 9.96 -3.65 -9.54
N LEU A 195 9.69 -2.51 -8.88
CA LEU A 195 10.71 -1.71 -8.21
C LEU A 195 10.68 -1.99 -6.71
N ASP A 196 11.77 -2.50 -6.15
CA ASP A 196 12.01 -2.60 -4.71
C ASP A 196 12.95 -1.46 -4.32
N ILE A 197 12.44 -0.45 -3.61
CA ILE A 197 13.21 0.73 -3.22
C ILE A 197 13.21 0.92 -1.71
N TYR A 198 14.38 1.18 -1.13
CA TYR A 198 14.55 1.38 0.30
C TYR A 198 15.76 2.26 0.62
N GLY A 199 15.78 2.83 1.81
CA GLY A 199 16.88 3.65 2.29
C GLY A 199 18.07 2.84 2.80
N SER A 200 19.27 3.39 2.78
CA SER A 200 20.44 2.72 3.36
C SER A 200 20.46 2.75 4.89
N ALA A 201 19.68 3.65 5.53
CA ALA A 201 19.46 3.73 6.97
C ALA A 201 18.10 3.11 7.41
N GLU A 202 17.64 2.15 6.65
CA GLU A 202 16.37 1.44 6.82
C GLU A 202 16.39 0.50 8.06
N TYR A 203 15.22 0.04 8.48
CA TYR A 203 15.11 -0.96 9.54
C TYR A 203 15.90 -2.23 9.21
N PRO A 204 16.59 -2.85 10.21
CA PRO A 204 17.41 -4.04 9.98
C PRO A 204 16.65 -5.17 9.25
N GLN A 205 15.37 -5.35 9.53
CA GLN A 205 14.55 -6.38 8.88
C GLN A 205 14.45 -6.15 7.37
N VAL A 206 14.20 -4.90 6.93
CA VAL A 206 14.10 -4.55 5.51
C VAL A 206 15.42 -4.79 4.80
N LEU A 207 16.54 -4.36 5.43
CA LEU A 207 17.91 -4.56 4.89
C LEU A 207 18.27 -6.04 4.79
N ASN A 208 18.02 -6.82 5.84
CA ASN A 208 18.32 -8.26 5.88
C ASN A 208 17.54 -9.05 4.81
N MET A 209 16.32 -8.64 4.48
CA MET A 209 15.48 -9.28 3.47
C MET A 209 15.77 -8.80 2.03
N ALA A 210 16.52 -7.73 1.84
CA ALA A 210 16.76 -7.16 0.50
C ALA A 210 17.40 -8.15 -0.48
N PRO A 211 18.41 -8.97 -0.11
CA PRO A 211 18.97 -9.97 -1.01
C PRO A 211 17.97 -11.04 -1.44
N GLU A 212 17.08 -11.47 -0.53
CA GLU A 212 16.05 -12.46 -0.81
C GLU A 212 15.00 -11.89 -1.76
N ARG A 213 14.55 -10.65 -1.54
CA ARG A 213 13.62 -9.94 -2.44
C ARG A 213 14.21 -9.82 -3.85
N LEU A 214 15.49 -9.43 -3.96
CA LEU A 214 16.18 -9.35 -5.25
C LEU A 214 16.26 -10.71 -5.95
N ALA A 215 16.56 -11.77 -5.21
CA ALA A 215 16.60 -13.13 -5.75
C ALA A 215 15.21 -13.58 -6.25
N ALA A 216 14.14 -13.26 -5.52
CA ALA A 216 12.77 -13.54 -5.93
C ALA A 216 12.37 -12.79 -7.21
N MET A 217 12.72 -11.50 -7.32
CA MET A 217 12.48 -10.69 -8.52
C MET A 217 13.25 -11.22 -9.73
N ARG A 218 14.50 -11.66 -9.54
CA ARG A 218 15.30 -12.31 -10.60
C ARG A 218 14.68 -13.61 -11.07
N LYS A 219 14.10 -14.40 -10.15
CA LYS A 219 13.38 -15.63 -10.48
C LYS A 219 12.13 -15.36 -11.32
N ALA A 220 11.43 -14.25 -11.11
CA ALA A 220 10.32 -13.80 -11.93
C ALA A 220 10.75 -13.41 -13.36
N SER A 221 12.04 -13.10 -13.55
CA SER A 221 12.68 -12.86 -14.85
C SER A 221 12.12 -11.66 -15.63
N ASN A 222 11.46 -10.69 -14.99
CA ASN A 222 11.05 -9.47 -15.67
C ASN A 222 12.26 -8.51 -15.81
N PRO A 223 12.69 -8.19 -17.06
CA PRO A 223 13.91 -7.42 -17.28
C PRO A 223 13.82 -5.95 -16.88
N GLN A 224 12.61 -5.44 -16.65
CA GLN A 224 12.38 -4.06 -16.20
C GLN A 224 12.35 -3.94 -14.67
N SER A 225 12.35 -5.07 -13.92
CA SER A 225 12.43 -5.05 -12.47
C SER A 225 13.77 -4.53 -11.97
N ARG A 226 13.76 -3.75 -10.90
CA ARG A 226 14.94 -3.12 -10.30
C ARG A 226 14.87 -3.15 -8.78
N GLN A 227 16.04 -3.16 -8.14
CA GLN A 227 16.19 -2.86 -6.73
C GLN A 227 17.07 -1.63 -6.59
N ILE A 228 16.61 -0.61 -5.86
CA ILE A 228 17.31 0.68 -5.68
C ILE A 228 17.47 0.94 -4.18
N VAL A 229 18.67 1.36 -3.79
CA VAL A 229 18.99 1.83 -2.44
C VAL A 229 19.20 3.34 -2.51
N VAL A 230 18.46 4.10 -1.69
CA VAL A 230 18.66 5.56 -1.56
C VAL A 230 19.62 5.81 -0.42
N PRO A 231 20.82 6.38 -0.70
CA PRO A 231 21.84 6.61 0.32
C PRO A 231 21.34 7.58 1.40
N GLY A 232 21.54 7.24 2.67
CA GLY A 232 21.18 8.09 3.81
C GLY A 232 19.71 8.06 4.21
N ALA A 233 18.81 7.68 3.33
CA ALA A 233 17.37 7.65 3.62
C ALA A 233 17.04 6.62 4.71
N ASP A 234 16.14 7.01 5.62
CA ASP A 234 15.53 6.14 6.63
C ASP A 234 14.25 5.45 6.07
N HIS A 235 13.51 4.75 6.94
CA HIS A 235 12.27 4.06 6.57
C HIS A 235 11.19 5.01 6.03
N TYR A 236 11.17 6.24 6.47
CA TYR A 236 10.17 7.25 6.11
C TYR A 236 10.65 8.20 5.02
N PHE A 237 11.89 8.07 4.58
CA PHE A 237 12.53 8.99 3.64
C PHE A 237 12.53 10.44 4.12
N HIS A 238 12.62 10.66 5.44
CA HIS A 238 12.78 12.00 5.99
C HIS A 238 13.95 12.71 5.29
N GLU A 239 13.72 13.96 4.86
CA GLU A 239 14.70 14.77 4.10
C GLU A 239 15.16 14.16 2.76
N HIS A 240 14.67 12.95 2.38
CA HIS A 240 15.01 12.23 1.15
C HIS A 240 13.80 11.99 0.22
N ASN A 241 12.70 12.71 0.44
CA ASN A 241 11.49 12.59 -0.38
C ASN A 241 11.76 12.93 -1.85
N GLY A 242 12.64 13.90 -2.12
CA GLY A 242 13.02 14.28 -3.47
C GLY A 242 13.71 13.15 -4.23
N GLU A 243 14.64 12.46 -3.59
CA GLU A 243 15.36 11.30 -4.14
C GLU A 243 14.43 10.12 -4.38
N LEU A 244 13.48 9.87 -3.46
CA LEU A 244 12.45 8.86 -3.63
C LEU A 244 11.60 9.13 -4.85
N VAL A 245 11.02 10.34 -4.94
CA VAL A 245 10.19 10.78 -6.08
C VAL A 245 10.95 10.64 -7.38
N LYS A 246 12.19 11.14 -7.43
CA LYS A 246 13.05 11.07 -8.60
C LYS A 246 13.28 9.61 -9.03
N ALA A 247 13.68 8.74 -8.11
CA ALA A 247 13.95 7.34 -8.43
C ALA A 247 12.71 6.60 -8.94
N VAL A 248 11.53 6.86 -8.35
CA VAL A 248 10.27 6.28 -8.81
C VAL A 248 9.89 6.82 -10.19
N ALA A 249 9.95 8.14 -10.40
CA ALA A 249 9.61 8.76 -11.69
C ALA A 249 10.54 8.27 -12.81
N GLU A 250 11.86 8.27 -12.59
CA GLU A 250 12.85 7.79 -13.57
C GLU A 250 12.63 6.32 -13.94
N TRP A 251 12.27 5.47 -12.97
CA TRP A 251 11.97 4.08 -13.26
C TRP A 251 10.66 3.94 -14.05
N LEU A 252 9.60 4.66 -13.66
CA LEU A 252 8.32 4.68 -14.38
C LEU A 252 8.50 5.18 -15.83
N ASP A 253 9.41 6.13 -16.07
CA ASP A 253 9.71 6.66 -17.41
C ASP A 253 10.35 5.62 -18.33
N GLN A 254 11.07 4.65 -17.77
CA GLN A 254 11.74 3.59 -18.52
C GLN A 254 10.81 2.42 -18.84
N LEU A 255 9.62 2.34 -18.21
CA LEU A 255 8.69 1.25 -18.45
C LEU A 255 8.11 1.29 -19.86
N LYS A 256 8.11 0.12 -20.50
CA LYS A 256 7.39 -0.15 -21.75
C LYS A 256 6.06 -0.78 -21.40
N LEU A 257 5.03 0.03 -21.29
CA LEU A 257 3.67 -0.37 -20.90
C LEU A 257 2.75 -0.44 -22.12
#